data_98a36bf238204cb635f7c85bf3251021
#
_entry.id   98a36bf238204cb635f7c85bf3251021
#
_cell.length_a   1.000
_cell.length_b   1.000
_cell.length_c   1.000
_cell.angle_alpha   90.00
_cell.angle_beta   90.00
_cell.angle_gamma   90.00
#
_symmetry.space_group_name_H-M   'P 1'
#
loop_
_entity.id
_entity.type
_entity.pdbx_description
1 polymer ?
#
loop_
_entity_poly.entity_id
_entity_poly.type
_entity_poly.pdbx_seq_one_letter_code
_entity_poly.pdbx_strand_id
1 'polypeptide(L)'
;MVVPDLHARMELVLSVLAGKDQREVTAVDRLSAGELQILFLGDGFHAEGRAVARWQAALEEFKGGYRKHSHMDAEMRESLGVMEMVMNLKRHFPNHVHFLKGNHENISNEQGEGNYPFLKFANEGLMVRIYMEHFYGEEVLSAYAGFEKCFPLLAVGEAFLASHAEPAWFIPRQEVIEYRRMPQVVYGLTWTDNEEAEPGSVRQMLEHYLGEEAADTAYHFGGHRPVRGGYNLRSDGRYVQIHDPDRYVVAVLPAGGLPEQQIDLDRDIRELDREAFRELIDE
;
A
#
# COMPACT_ATOMS: atom_id res chain seq x y z
N MET A 1 9.09 -5.98 7.26
CA MET A 1 9.31 -5.33 5.95
C MET A 1 8.10 -4.49 5.63
N VAL A 2 8.28 -3.22 5.27
CA VAL A 2 7.22 -2.31 4.79
C VAL A 2 7.36 -2.19 3.28
N VAL A 3 6.27 -2.47 2.55
CA VAL A 3 6.19 -2.47 1.09
C VAL A 3 5.28 -1.31 0.67
N PRO A 4 5.73 -0.42 -0.23
CA PRO A 4 4.93 0.71 -0.69
C PRO A 4 3.73 0.29 -1.52
N ASP A 5 3.06 1.28 -2.08
CA ASP A 5 1.90 1.16 -2.94
C ASP A 5 2.12 0.16 -4.07
N LEU A 6 1.17 -0.74 -4.28
CA LEU A 6 1.34 -1.84 -5.24
C LEU A 6 0.97 -1.46 -6.68
N HIS A 7 -0.09 -0.68 -6.87
CA HIS A 7 -0.55 -0.21 -8.18
C HIS A 7 -0.48 -1.26 -9.29
N ALA A 8 -1.13 -2.39 -9.04
CA ALA A 8 -1.23 -3.51 -9.98
C ALA A 8 0.12 -4.11 -10.42
N ARG A 9 1.21 -3.95 -9.63
CA ARG A 9 2.55 -4.47 -9.91
C ARG A 9 2.75 -5.87 -9.33
N MET A 10 2.32 -6.89 -10.06
CA MET A 10 2.48 -8.30 -9.64
C MET A 10 3.96 -8.64 -9.42
N GLU A 11 4.85 -8.16 -10.31
CA GLU A 11 6.29 -8.39 -10.19
C GLU A 11 6.87 -7.78 -8.91
N LEU A 12 6.32 -6.67 -8.39
CA LEU A 12 6.77 -6.13 -7.11
C LEU A 12 6.50 -7.13 -5.97
N VAL A 13 5.29 -7.71 -5.92
CA VAL A 13 4.97 -8.73 -4.90
C VAL A 13 5.86 -9.95 -5.03
N LEU A 14 6.11 -10.41 -6.26
CA LEU A 14 7.02 -11.54 -6.52
C LEU A 14 8.46 -11.20 -6.09
N SER A 15 8.98 -10.02 -6.44
CA SER A 15 10.31 -9.57 -6.02
C SER A 15 10.43 -9.41 -4.50
N VAL A 16 9.36 -8.99 -3.81
CA VAL A 16 9.30 -8.97 -2.35
C VAL A 16 9.48 -10.38 -1.77
N LEU A 17 8.81 -11.38 -2.33
CA LEU A 17 8.88 -12.76 -1.85
C LEU A 17 10.21 -13.43 -2.16
N ALA A 18 10.78 -13.13 -3.34
CA ALA A 18 12.08 -13.65 -3.78
C ALA A 18 13.28 -12.96 -3.12
N GLY A 19 13.07 -11.74 -2.59
CA GLY A 19 14.14 -10.95 -1.98
C GLY A 19 14.86 -11.71 -0.88
N LYS A 20 16.19 -11.84 -1.00
CA LYS A 20 17.05 -12.55 -0.05
C LYS A 20 17.60 -11.62 1.03
N ASP A 21 17.80 -12.15 2.21
CA ASP A 21 18.54 -11.49 3.30
C ASP A 21 20.04 -11.75 3.19
N GLN A 22 20.82 -11.28 4.17
CA GLN A 22 22.28 -11.49 4.21
C GLN A 22 22.68 -12.97 4.36
N ARG A 23 21.75 -13.85 4.72
CA ARG A 23 21.95 -15.30 4.85
C ARG A 23 21.56 -16.04 3.56
N GLU A 24 21.26 -15.34 2.48
CA GLU A 24 20.71 -15.87 1.22
C GLU A 24 19.34 -16.58 1.38
N VAL A 25 18.59 -16.24 2.46
CA VAL A 25 17.25 -16.79 2.72
C VAL A 25 16.19 -15.87 2.13
N THR A 26 15.27 -16.43 1.35
CA THR A 26 14.21 -15.67 0.69
C THR A 26 13.17 -15.13 1.71
N ALA A 27 12.46 -14.07 1.33
CA ALA A 27 11.42 -13.54 2.19
C ALA A 27 10.28 -14.54 2.40
N VAL A 28 9.95 -15.38 1.40
CA VAL A 28 8.92 -16.42 1.55
C VAL A 28 9.34 -17.52 2.53
N ASP A 29 10.62 -17.91 2.54
CA ASP A 29 11.14 -18.88 3.52
C ASP A 29 11.12 -18.30 4.93
N ARG A 30 11.49 -17.03 5.08
CA ARG A 30 11.44 -16.30 6.36
C ARG A 30 10.00 -16.13 6.87
N LEU A 31 9.02 -15.88 5.99
CA LEU A 31 7.61 -15.89 6.34
C LEU A 31 7.18 -17.28 6.86
N SER A 32 7.60 -18.33 6.15
CA SER A 32 7.29 -19.72 6.51
C SER A 32 7.91 -20.12 7.85
N ALA A 33 9.09 -19.59 8.16
CA ALA A 33 9.76 -19.77 9.44
C ALA A 33 9.20 -18.87 10.58
N GLY A 34 8.32 -17.91 10.27
CA GLY A 34 7.82 -16.93 11.24
C GLY A 34 8.84 -15.84 11.61
N GLU A 35 9.90 -15.67 10.81
CA GLU A 35 10.99 -14.72 11.05
C GLU A 35 10.77 -13.36 10.38
N LEU A 36 9.72 -13.22 9.58
CA LEU A 36 9.42 -11.99 8.83
C LEU A 36 7.95 -11.63 8.97
N GLN A 37 7.68 -10.33 9.07
CA GLN A 37 6.37 -9.76 8.82
C GLN A 37 6.43 -8.84 7.60
N ILE A 38 5.42 -8.88 6.75
CA ILE A 38 5.26 -8.00 5.59
C ILE A 38 4.03 -7.13 5.79
N LEU A 39 4.21 -5.82 5.64
CA LEU A 39 3.18 -4.80 5.68
C LEU A 39 3.13 -4.08 4.34
N PHE A 40 2.05 -4.25 3.59
CA PHE A 40 1.75 -3.49 2.39
C PHE A 40 1.02 -2.19 2.76
N LEU A 41 1.43 -1.06 2.18
CA LEU A 41 0.87 0.26 2.48
C LEU A 41 -0.45 0.56 1.74
N GLY A 42 -0.94 -0.36 0.91
CA GLY A 42 -2.20 -0.21 0.19
C GLY A 42 -2.03 0.00 -1.31
N ASP A 43 -3.06 0.54 -1.93
CA ASP A 43 -3.15 0.83 -3.37
C ASP A 43 -2.86 -0.39 -4.23
N GLY A 44 -3.65 -1.45 -4.04
CA GLY A 44 -3.52 -2.69 -4.81
C GLY A 44 -3.93 -2.51 -6.27
N PHE A 45 -4.99 -1.76 -6.51
CA PHE A 45 -5.56 -1.51 -7.83
C PHE A 45 -4.95 -0.31 -8.55
N HIS A 46 -5.29 -0.18 -9.82
CA HIS A 46 -5.00 0.93 -10.73
C HIS A 46 -3.51 1.11 -11.01
N ALA A 47 -3.06 0.53 -12.11
CA ALA A 47 -1.70 0.75 -12.60
C ALA A 47 -1.46 2.23 -12.90
N GLU A 48 -0.31 2.73 -12.50
CA GLU A 48 0.07 4.13 -12.64
C GLU A 48 0.65 4.50 -14.01
N GLY A 49 1.58 5.45 -14.03
CA GLY A 49 2.18 6.07 -15.22
C GLY A 49 2.63 5.09 -16.32
N ARG A 50 3.09 3.88 -15.95
CA ARG A 50 3.44 2.81 -16.90
C ARG A 50 2.27 2.37 -17.78
N ALA A 51 1.03 2.57 -17.33
CA ALA A 51 -0.19 2.11 -17.98
C ALA A 51 -1.03 3.23 -18.63
N VAL A 52 -0.54 4.45 -18.72
CA VAL A 52 -1.29 5.59 -19.29
C VAL A 52 -1.89 5.27 -20.65
N ALA A 53 -1.10 4.71 -21.57
CA ALA A 53 -1.60 4.35 -22.92
C ALA A 53 -2.68 3.26 -22.85
N ARG A 54 -2.54 2.29 -21.93
CA ARG A 54 -3.54 1.24 -21.69
C ARG A 54 -4.84 1.84 -21.14
N TRP A 55 -4.76 2.76 -20.17
CA TRP A 55 -5.94 3.44 -19.62
C TRP A 55 -6.69 4.28 -20.68
N GLN A 56 -5.96 4.98 -21.54
CA GLN A 56 -6.57 5.75 -22.63
C GLN A 56 -7.28 4.82 -23.64
N ALA A 57 -6.67 3.68 -23.99
CA ALA A 57 -7.29 2.70 -24.88
C ALA A 57 -8.51 2.03 -24.20
N ALA A 58 -8.42 1.68 -22.92
CA ALA A 58 -9.51 1.14 -22.13
C ALA A 58 -10.68 2.15 -21.99
N LEU A 59 -10.41 3.46 -21.94
CA LEU A 59 -11.45 4.49 -21.96
C LEU A 59 -12.30 4.44 -23.22
N GLU A 60 -11.70 4.20 -24.38
CA GLU A 60 -12.45 4.04 -25.62
C GLU A 60 -13.27 2.73 -25.63
N GLU A 61 -12.75 1.67 -25.05
CA GLU A 61 -13.49 0.43 -24.82
C GLU A 61 -14.69 0.65 -23.88
N PHE A 62 -14.50 1.41 -22.80
CA PHE A 62 -15.56 1.80 -21.87
C PHE A 62 -16.66 2.62 -22.54
N LYS A 63 -16.31 3.65 -23.33
CA LYS A 63 -17.27 4.43 -24.12
C LYS A 63 -18.06 3.56 -25.12
N GLY A 64 -17.44 2.50 -25.61
CA GLY A 64 -18.07 1.48 -26.46
C GLY A 64 -18.93 0.45 -25.72
N GLY A 65 -19.11 0.59 -24.40
CA GLY A 65 -19.85 -0.35 -23.54
C GLY A 65 -19.20 -1.71 -23.43
N TYR A 66 -17.86 -1.74 -23.44
CA TYR A 66 -17.03 -2.94 -23.33
C TYR A 66 -17.33 -4.03 -24.36
N ARG A 67 -17.82 -3.68 -25.56
CA ARG A 67 -17.96 -4.62 -26.69
C ARG A 67 -16.60 -5.17 -27.14
N LYS A 68 -15.55 -4.40 -26.96
CA LYS A 68 -14.13 -4.80 -26.95
C LYS A 68 -13.59 -4.36 -25.61
N HIS A 69 -12.76 -5.16 -24.97
CA HIS A 69 -12.31 -4.91 -23.60
C HIS A 69 -10.89 -5.43 -23.30
N SER A 70 -10.10 -5.68 -24.34
CA SER A 70 -8.76 -6.29 -24.18
C SER A 70 -7.79 -5.45 -23.34
N HIS A 71 -7.88 -4.11 -23.41
CA HIS A 71 -7.04 -3.22 -22.61
C HIS A 71 -7.53 -3.18 -21.16
N MET A 72 -8.85 -3.14 -20.97
CA MET A 72 -9.41 -3.23 -19.64
C MET A 72 -9.18 -4.60 -18.99
N ASP A 73 -9.27 -5.71 -19.77
CA ASP A 73 -8.90 -7.04 -19.29
C ASP A 73 -7.45 -7.10 -18.80
N ALA A 74 -6.54 -6.48 -19.54
CA ALA A 74 -5.13 -6.44 -19.13
C ALA A 74 -4.93 -5.67 -17.84
N GLU A 75 -5.65 -4.57 -17.64
CA GLU A 75 -5.63 -3.78 -16.40
C GLU A 75 -6.20 -4.59 -15.22
N MET A 76 -7.37 -5.18 -15.43
CA MET A 76 -8.05 -5.95 -14.38
C MET A 76 -7.29 -7.22 -14.01
N ARG A 77 -6.63 -7.86 -14.96
CA ARG A 77 -5.77 -9.03 -14.69
C ARG A 77 -4.62 -8.67 -13.75
N GLU A 78 -3.97 -7.50 -13.95
CA GLU A 78 -2.89 -7.06 -13.07
C GLU A 78 -3.42 -6.63 -11.69
N SER A 79 -4.50 -5.84 -11.65
CA SER A 79 -5.11 -5.35 -10.43
C SER A 79 -5.68 -6.49 -9.56
N LEU A 80 -6.51 -7.36 -10.14
CA LEU A 80 -7.06 -8.52 -9.44
C LEU A 80 -5.95 -9.52 -9.08
N GLY A 81 -4.96 -9.70 -9.96
CA GLY A 81 -3.84 -10.61 -9.74
C GLY A 81 -3.01 -10.21 -8.50
N VAL A 82 -2.69 -8.92 -8.36
CA VAL A 82 -2.01 -8.41 -7.15
C VAL A 82 -2.82 -8.72 -5.90
N MET A 83 -4.12 -8.43 -5.93
CA MET A 83 -4.97 -8.65 -4.74
C MET A 83 -5.19 -10.12 -4.45
N GLU A 84 -5.26 -10.98 -5.46
CA GLU A 84 -5.29 -12.44 -5.27
C GLU A 84 -4.00 -12.93 -4.59
N MET A 85 -2.84 -12.44 -5.01
CA MET A 85 -1.56 -12.75 -4.36
C MET A 85 -1.57 -12.30 -2.89
N VAL A 86 -1.98 -11.06 -2.59
CA VAL A 86 -2.08 -10.53 -1.22
C VAL A 86 -3.05 -11.35 -0.37
N MET A 87 -4.23 -11.69 -0.90
CA MET A 87 -5.21 -12.52 -0.19
C MET A 87 -4.67 -13.93 0.10
N ASN A 88 -3.99 -14.55 -0.86
CA ASN A 88 -3.37 -15.86 -0.67
C ASN A 88 -2.25 -15.81 0.37
N LEU A 89 -1.40 -14.80 0.33
CA LEU A 89 -0.37 -14.57 1.35
C LEU A 89 -1.00 -14.39 2.73
N LYS A 90 -2.04 -13.56 2.84
CA LYS A 90 -2.75 -13.35 4.11
C LYS A 90 -3.40 -14.63 4.65
N ARG A 91 -3.93 -15.49 3.78
CA ARG A 91 -4.50 -16.79 4.19
C ARG A 91 -3.45 -17.77 4.69
N HIS A 92 -2.27 -17.81 4.06
CA HIS A 92 -1.19 -18.71 4.44
C HIS A 92 -0.42 -18.19 5.67
N PHE A 93 -0.25 -16.88 5.78
CA PHE A 93 0.53 -16.22 6.83
C PHE A 93 -0.31 -15.17 7.58
N PRO A 94 -1.41 -15.57 8.24
CA PRO A 94 -2.42 -14.63 8.77
C PRO A 94 -1.87 -13.64 9.81
N ASN A 95 -0.83 -14.02 10.55
CA ASN A 95 -0.20 -13.18 11.57
C ASN A 95 1.04 -12.44 11.07
N HIS A 96 1.48 -12.68 9.84
CA HIS A 96 2.76 -12.17 9.33
C HIS A 96 2.60 -11.31 8.07
N VAL A 97 1.42 -11.34 7.42
CA VAL A 97 1.13 -10.51 6.26
C VAL A 97 -0.01 -9.56 6.58
N HIS A 98 0.22 -8.28 6.35
CA HIS A 98 -0.71 -7.19 6.65
C HIS A 98 -0.85 -6.28 5.43
N PHE A 99 -2.04 -5.71 5.26
CA PHE A 99 -2.36 -4.80 4.16
C PHE A 99 -3.16 -3.63 4.71
N LEU A 100 -2.69 -2.40 4.49
CA LEU A 100 -3.40 -1.18 4.88
C LEU A 100 -4.35 -0.73 3.76
N LYS A 101 -5.35 0.01 4.15
CA LYS A 101 -6.19 0.72 3.19
C LYS A 101 -5.42 1.90 2.61
N GLY A 102 -5.28 1.93 1.29
CA GLY A 102 -4.91 3.13 0.55
C GLY A 102 -6.14 3.86 0.00
N ASN A 103 -5.90 4.92 -0.76
CA ASN A 103 -6.99 5.68 -1.37
C ASN A 103 -7.59 5.00 -2.61
N HIS A 104 -6.89 4.03 -3.19
CA HIS A 104 -7.39 3.23 -4.31
C HIS A 104 -8.25 2.03 -3.87
N GLU A 105 -8.31 1.69 -2.59
CA GLU A 105 -9.23 0.69 -2.04
C GLU A 105 -10.65 1.23 -1.96
N ASN A 106 -11.23 1.49 -3.12
CA ASN A 106 -12.58 2.02 -3.35
C ASN A 106 -13.15 1.48 -4.67
N ILE A 107 -13.27 0.15 -4.78
CA ILE A 107 -13.70 -0.53 -6.02
C ILE A 107 -15.10 -0.13 -6.47
N SER A 108 -15.97 0.27 -5.52
CA SER A 108 -17.29 0.80 -5.80
C SER A 108 -17.25 2.22 -6.35
N ASN A 109 -16.08 2.86 -6.40
CA ASN A 109 -15.89 4.26 -6.83
C ASN A 109 -16.85 5.22 -6.10
N GLU A 110 -17.02 4.99 -4.79
CA GLU A 110 -17.89 5.79 -3.93
C GLU A 110 -17.28 7.18 -3.71
N GLN A 111 -18.16 8.18 -3.59
CA GLN A 111 -17.80 9.50 -3.07
C GLN A 111 -18.45 9.66 -1.69
N GLY A 112 -17.61 9.91 -0.68
CA GLY A 112 -18.05 10.02 0.70
C GLY A 112 -17.36 9.01 1.62
N GLU A 113 -17.63 9.09 2.90
CA GLU A 113 -17.00 8.26 3.94
C GLU A 113 -15.46 8.27 3.88
N GLY A 114 -14.87 9.43 3.52
CA GLY A 114 -13.42 9.58 3.35
C GLY A 114 -12.87 9.02 2.05
N ASN A 115 -13.72 8.49 1.17
CA ASN A 115 -13.33 8.01 -0.15
C ASN A 115 -13.70 9.01 -1.24
N TYR A 116 -12.92 9.02 -2.32
CA TYR A 116 -13.18 9.82 -3.51
C TYR A 116 -13.04 8.96 -4.76
N PRO A 117 -13.82 9.27 -5.82
CA PRO A 117 -13.64 8.66 -7.12
C PRO A 117 -12.22 8.86 -7.63
N PHE A 118 -11.59 7.79 -8.10
CA PHE A 118 -10.25 7.89 -8.68
C PHE A 118 -10.34 8.19 -10.17
N LEU A 119 -9.68 9.28 -10.58
CA LEU A 119 -9.53 9.69 -11.97
C LEU A 119 -8.21 10.48 -12.14
N LYS A 120 -7.28 9.94 -12.89
CA LYS A 120 -5.96 10.53 -13.12
C LYS A 120 -5.59 10.55 -14.60
N PHE A 121 -5.70 9.43 -15.29
CA PHE A 121 -5.38 9.27 -16.72
C PHE A 121 -6.62 9.03 -17.57
N ALA A 122 -7.68 8.58 -16.94
CA ALA A 122 -9.01 8.29 -17.50
C ALA A 122 -10.05 8.45 -16.38
N ASN A 123 -11.15 7.69 -16.41
CA ASN A 123 -12.08 7.52 -15.29
C ASN A 123 -11.86 6.16 -14.64
N GLU A 124 -10.64 5.91 -14.17
CA GLU A 124 -10.16 4.58 -13.77
C GLU A 124 -11.11 3.91 -12.76
N GLY A 125 -11.48 4.61 -11.69
CA GLY A 125 -12.36 4.07 -10.66
C GLY A 125 -13.74 3.69 -11.20
N LEU A 126 -14.35 4.56 -12.04
CA LEU A 126 -15.64 4.25 -12.67
C LEU A 126 -15.52 3.10 -13.68
N MET A 127 -14.45 3.07 -14.45
CA MET A 127 -14.19 2.02 -15.44
C MET A 127 -14.04 0.67 -14.77
N VAL A 128 -13.27 0.60 -13.66
CA VAL A 128 -13.12 -0.62 -12.86
C VAL A 128 -14.45 -1.07 -12.26
N ARG A 129 -15.20 -0.17 -11.64
CA ARG A 129 -16.50 -0.49 -11.07
C ARG A 129 -17.45 -1.09 -12.11
N ILE A 130 -17.63 -0.41 -13.26
CA ILE A 130 -18.55 -0.88 -14.32
C ILE A 130 -18.05 -2.20 -14.94
N TYR A 131 -16.73 -2.38 -15.07
CA TYR A 131 -16.16 -3.63 -15.52
C TYR A 131 -16.49 -4.77 -14.54
N MET A 132 -16.28 -4.57 -13.24
CA MET A 132 -16.62 -5.55 -12.21
C MET A 132 -18.10 -5.90 -12.21
N GLU A 133 -18.98 -4.91 -12.28
CA GLU A 133 -20.42 -5.10 -12.35
C GLU A 133 -20.82 -5.91 -13.59
N HIS A 134 -20.24 -5.57 -14.76
CA HIS A 134 -20.59 -6.17 -16.04
C HIS A 134 -20.10 -7.61 -16.18
N PHE A 135 -18.86 -7.92 -15.77
CA PHE A 135 -18.22 -9.21 -16.03
C PHE A 135 -18.26 -10.17 -14.82
N TYR A 136 -18.33 -9.62 -13.60
CA TYR A 136 -18.34 -10.42 -12.36
C TYR A 136 -19.67 -10.35 -11.60
N GLY A 137 -20.48 -9.32 -11.86
CA GLY A 137 -21.79 -9.11 -11.24
C GLY A 137 -21.76 -8.30 -9.95
N GLU A 138 -22.92 -7.76 -9.57
CA GLU A 138 -23.07 -6.91 -8.39
C GLU A 138 -22.71 -7.61 -7.07
N GLU A 139 -22.96 -8.92 -6.97
CA GLU A 139 -22.65 -9.67 -5.75
C GLU A 139 -21.15 -9.71 -5.47
N VAL A 140 -20.33 -9.95 -6.51
CA VAL A 140 -18.87 -9.97 -6.40
C VAL A 140 -18.34 -8.56 -6.11
N LEU A 141 -18.85 -7.55 -6.81
CA LEU A 141 -18.49 -6.15 -6.57
C LEU A 141 -18.78 -5.76 -5.11
N SER A 142 -19.98 -6.07 -4.62
CA SER A 142 -20.41 -5.77 -3.24
C SER A 142 -19.56 -6.52 -2.20
N ALA A 143 -19.26 -7.79 -2.43
CA ALA A 143 -18.41 -8.57 -1.54
C ALA A 143 -17.00 -8.00 -1.48
N TYR A 144 -16.43 -7.61 -2.63
CA TYR A 144 -15.11 -7.00 -2.70
C TYR A 144 -15.08 -5.62 -2.00
N ALA A 145 -16.07 -4.77 -2.24
CA ALA A 145 -16.20 -3.49 -1.53
C ALA A 145 -16.32 -3.68 0.00
N GLY A 146 -17.05 -4.69 0.44
CA GLY A 146 -17.11 -5.09 1.85
C GLY A 146 -15.77 -5.52 2.43
N PHE A 147 -14.95 -6.20 1.62
CA PHE A 147 -13.59 -6.61 1.99
C PHE A 147 -12.67 -5.38 2.14
N GLU A 148 -12.68 -4.44 1.20
CA GLU A 148 -11.89 -3.19 1.29
C GLU A 148 -12.24 -2.37 2.54
N LYS A 149 -13.50 -2.35 2.97
CA LYS A 149 -13.95 -1.70 4.21
C LYS A 149 -13.42 -2.36 5.49
N CYS A 150 -12.77 -3.51 5.39
CA CYS A 150 -12.14 -4.20 6.52
C CYS A 150 -10.65 -3.89 6.70
N PHE A 151 -10.02 -3.20 5.76
CA PHE A 151 -8.60 -2.90 5.86
C PHE A 151 -8.30 -1.89 6.96
N PRO A 152 -7.26 -2.13 7.79
CA PRO A 152 -6.81 -1.16 8.77
C PRO A 152 -6.17 0.06 8.09
N LEU A 153 -6.18 1.20 8.78
CA LEU A 153 -5.61 2.47 8.31
C LEU A 153 -4.20 2.72 8.83
N LEU A 154 -3.85 2.13 9.97
CA LEU A 154 -2.59 2.40 10.67
C LEU A 154 -2.00 1.08 11.17
N ALA A 155 -0.72 0.91 11.01
CA ALA A 155 0.08 -0.11 11.67
C ALA A 155 0.98 0.51 12.73
N VAL A 156 1.11 -0.18 13.87
CA VAL A 156 1.95 0.23 15.00
C VAL A 156 2.98 -0.87 15.23
N GLY A 157 4.24 -0.56 14.98
CA GLY A 157 5.38 -1.39 15.32
C GLY A 157 6.05 -0.91 16.62
N GLU A 158 7.16 -1.52 17.00
CA GLU A 158 7.89 -1.15 18.22
C GLU A 158 8.59 0.22 18.10
N ALA A 159 9.16 0.52 16.93
CA ALA A 159 9.90 1.74 16.65
C ALA A 159 9.40 2.47 15.38
N PHE A 160 8.18 2.15 14.93
CA PHE A 160 7.60 2.80 13.77
C PHE A 160 6.07 2.81 13.79
N LEU A 161 5.53 3.77 13.05
CA LEU A 161 4.16 3.75 12.59
C LEU A 161 4.15 3.61 11.06
N ALA A 162 3.03 3.17 10.50
CA ALA A 162 2.81 3.22 9.06
C ALA A 162 1.35 3.44 8.72
N SER A 163 1.09 4.33 7.77
CA SER A 163 -0.19 4.56 7.11
C SER A 163 0.04 4.72 5.60
N HIS A 164 -1.03 4.69 4.81
CA HIS A 164 -0.88 4.90 3.38
C HIS A 164 -0.35 6.29 3.04
N ALA A 165 -0.97 7.35 3.58
CA ALA A 165 -0.54 8.74 3.43
C ALA A 165 0.05 9.29 4.74
N GLU A 166 0.72 10.45 4.64
CA GLU A 166 1.14 11.24 5.80
C GLU A 166 -0.09 11.62 6.63
N PRO A 167 -0.10 11.46 7.98
CA PRO A 167 -1.23 11.85 8.78
C PRO A 167 -1.55 13.34 8.63
N ALA A 168 -2.75 13.67 8.17
CA ALA A 168 -3.16 15.05 7.92
C ALA A 168 -3.13 15.92 9.18
N TRP A 169 -3.47 15.31 10.33
CA TRP A 169 -3.43 15.91 11.67
C TRP A 169 -3.17 14.81 12.71
N PHE A 170 -3.09 15.19 13.97
CA PHE A 170 -3.03 14.22 15.05
C PHE A 170 -4.36 13.44 15.17
N ILE A 171 -4.30 12.11 15.06
CA ILE A 171 -5.45 11.21 15.14
C ILE A 171 -5.25 10.27 16.34
N PRO A 172 -6.04 10.40 17.41
CA PRO A 172 -5.93 9.54 18.57
C PRO A 172 -6.35 8.10 18.27
N ARG A 173 -5.80 7.16 19.05
CA ARG A 173 -6.01 5.71 18.86
C ARG A 173 -7.49 5.32 18.77
N GLN A 174 -8.34 5.92 19.58
CA GLN A 174 -9.78 5.62 19.58
C GLN A 174 -10.43 5.96 18.24
N GLU A 175 -10.05 7.08 17.62
CA GLU A 175 -10.59 7.49 16.33
C GLU A 175 -10.13 6.53 15.21
N VAL A 176 -8.88 6.08 15.24
CA VAL A 176 -8.40 5.06 14.29
C VAL A 176 -9.15 3.73 14.47
N ILE A 177 -9.45 3.31 15.69
CA ILE A 177 -10.23 2.10 15.94
C ILE A 177 -11.66 2.24 15.40
N GLU A 178 -12.25 3.43 15.55
CA GLU A 178 -13.63 3.71 15.14
C GLU A 178 -13.75 4.32 13.73
N TYR A 179 -12.70 4.29 12.93
CA TYR A 179 -12.61 4.99 11.64
C TYR A 179 -13.81 4.76 10.70
N ARG A 180 -14.47 3.60 10.80
CA ARG A 180 -15.68 3.30 10.00
C ARG A 180 -16.86 4.23 10.30
N ARG A 181 -16.81 4.93 11.44
CA ARG A 181 -17.80 5.95 11.85
C ARG A 181 -17.23 7.37 11.75
N MET A 182 -16.00 7.50 11.32
CA MET A 182 -15.24 8.75 11.29
C MET A 182 -14.58 8.93 9.91
N PRO A 183 -15.35 9.31 8.89
CA PRO A 183 -14.87 9.43 7.51
C PRO A 183 -13.63 10.28 7.34
N GLN A 184 -13.49 11.33 8.16
CA GLN A 184 -12.32 12.21 8.16
C GLN A 184 -11.03 11.45 8.48
N VAL A 185 -11.07 10.40 9.31
CA VAL A 185 -9.89 9.59 9.65
C VAL A 185 -9.41 8.79 8.43
N VAL A 186 -10.36 8.27 7.63
CA VAL A 186 -10.02 7.62 6.35
C VAL A 186 -9.30 8.60 5.45
N TYR A 187 -9.87 9.80 5.23
CA TYR A 187 -9.23 10.85 4.45
C TYR A 187 -7.83 11.17 4.98
N GLY A 188 -7.71 11.46 6.27
CA GLY A 188 -6.46 11.93 6.89
C GLY A 188 -5.32 10.92 6.90
N LEU A 189 -5.59 9.62 6.66
CA LEU A 189 -4.57 8.58 6.59
C LEU A 189 -4.38 7.97 5.20
N THR A 190 -5.22 8.37 4.20
CA THR A 190 -5.15 7.80 2.86
C THR A 190 -5.07 8.82 1.72
N TRP A 191 -5.50 10.07 1.93
CA TRP A 191 -5.61 11.08 0.85
C TRP A 191 -4.73 12.30 1.03
N THR A 192 -4.10 12.50 2.18
CA THR A 192 -3.29 13.68 2.48
C THR A 192 -2.18 13.88 1.44
N ASP A 193 -2.24 15.00 0.74
CA ASP A 193 -1.20 15.37 -0.22
C ASP A 193 0.05 15.92 0.48
N ASN A 194 1.13 15.96 -0.26
CA ASN A 194 2.34 16.64 0.19
C ASN A 194 2.02 18.11 0.53
N GLU A 195 2.54 18.59 1.66
CA GLU A 195 2.31 19.95 2.21
C GLU A 195 0.90 20.21 2.79
N GLU A 196 0.02 19.21 2.85
CA GLU A 196 -1.32 19.36 3.44
C GLU A 196 -1.37 18.98 4.93
N ALA A 197 -0.41 18.17 5.39
CA ALA A 197 -0.36 17.73 6.79
C ALA A 197 -0.12 18.93 7.74
N GLU A 198 -0.84 18.94 8.86
CA GLU A 198 -0.63 19.93 9.91
C GLU A 198 0.78 19.80 10.50
N PRO A 199 1.46 20.92 10.76
CA PRO A 199 2.78 20.89 11.40
C PRO A 199 2.76 20.10 12.71
N GLY A 200 3.69 19.15 12.85
CA GLY A 200 3.80 18.31 14.04
C GLY A 200 2.83 17.13 14.11
N SER A 201 1.95 16.90 13.13
CA SER A 201 1.02 15.76 13.11
C SER A 201 1.74 14.44 13.32
N VAL A 202 2.80 14.18 12.55
CA VAL A 202 3.60 12.95 12.62
C VAL A 202 4.25 12.80 14.01
N ARG A 203 4.82 13.88 14.55
CA ARG A 203 5.44 13.85 15.88
C ARG A 203 4.44 13.49 16.97
N GLN A 204 3.25 14.10 16.95
CA GLN A 204 2.17 13.82 17.89
C GLN A 204 1.66 12.38 17.74
N MET A 205 1.56 11.85 16.51
CA MET A 205 1.24 10.44 16.28
C MET A 205 2.28 9.53 16.92
N LEU A 206 3.57 9.74 16.67
CA LEU A 206 4.65 8.94 17.25
C LEU A 206 4.62 8.96 18.78
N GLU A 207 4.48 10.11 19.39
CA GLU A 207 4.39 10.26 20.85
C GLU A 207 3.18 9.54 21.46
N HIS A 208 2.01 9.68 20.81
CA HIS A 208 0.78 9.07 21.31
C HIS A 208 0.78 7.54 21.22
N TYR A 209 1.33 6.98 20.14
CA TYR A 209 1.27 5.54 19.89
C TYR A 209 2.46 4.78 20.47
N LEU A 210 3.63 5.38 20.55
CA LEU A 210 4.88 4.74 20.97
C LEU A 210 5.42 5.28 22.29
N GLY A 211 4.97 6.46 22.74
CA GLY A 211 5.49 7.16 23.91
C GLY A 211 6.58 8.17 23.53
N GLU A 212 6.80 9.17 24.39
CA GLU A 212 7.70 10.30 24.14
C GLU A 212 9.14 9.86 23.85
N GLU A 213 9.68 8.93 24.64
CA GLU A 213 11.06 8.44 24.49
C GLU A 213 11.29 7.71 23.17
N ALA A 214 10.37 6.82 22.77
CA ALA A 214 10.45 6.08 21.52
C ALA A 214 10.26 7.00 20.30
N ALA A 215 9.42 8.04 20.42
CA ALA A 215 9.15 9.01 19.36
C ALA A 215 10.40 9.77 18.88
N ASP A 216 11.42 9.91 19.74
CA ASP A 216 12.67 10.62 19.39
C ASP A 216 13.48 9.89 18.32
N THR A 217 13.33 8.57 18.20
CA THR A 217 14.08 7.74 17.25
C THR A 217 13.20 7.01 16.24
N ALA A 218 11.88 6.98 16.47
CA ALA A 218 10.92 6.30 15.62
C ALA A 218 10.62 7.09 14.32
N TYR A 219 10.10 6.36 13.34
CA TYR A 219 9.67 6.90 12.07
C TYR A 219 8.23 6.52 11.75
N HIS A 220 7.58 7.35 10.94
CA HIS A 220 6.29 7.04 10.32
C HIS A 220 6.52 6.76 8.83
N PHE A 221 6.25 5.54 8.37
CA PHE A 221 6.37 5.16 6.97
C PHE A 221 5.06 5.36 6.22
N GLY A 222 5.16 5.81 4.97
CA GLY A 222 4.02 5.96 4.09
C GLY A 222 4.39 5.94 2.61
N GLY A 223 3.37 5.93 1.76
CA GLY A 223 3.43 5.95 0.31
C GLY A 223 2.66 7.12 -0.28
N HIS A 224 1.56 6.83 -1.00
CA HIS A 224 0.57 7.72 -1.60
C HIS A 224 1.13 8.65 -2.68
N ARG A 225 2.15 9.44 -2.40
CA ARG A 225 2.75 10.34 -3.37
C ARG A 225 4.10 9.81 -3.86
N PRO A 226 4.32 9.82 -5.20
CA PRO A 226 5.56 9.32 -5.76
C PRO A 226 6.78 10.10 -5.30
N VAL A 227 7.85 9.37 -4.99
CA VAL A 227 9.19 9.91 -4.74
C VAL A 227 10.15 9.49 -5.83
N ARG A 228 11.33 10.07 -5.85
CA ARG A 228 12.44 9.67 -6.72
C ARG A 228 13.69 9.41 -5.87
N GLY A 229 14.44 8.38 -6.25
CA GLY A 229 15.69 8.06 -5.57
C GLY A 229 15.53 7.19 -4.33
N GLY A 230 14.37 6.51 -4.20
CA GLY A 230 14.11 5.50 -3.19
C GLY A 230 13.20 5.99 -2.05
N TYR A 231 13.50 7.10 -1.42
CA TYR A 231 12.64 7.67 -0.37
C TYR A 231 12.79 9.19 -0.27
N ASN A 232 11.84 9.81 0.44
CA ASN A 232 11.88 11.21 0.80
C ASN A 232 11.53 11.39 2.28
N LEU A 233 12.16 12.36 2.94
CA LEU A 233 11.90 12.71 4.33
C LEU A 233 11.05 13.97 4.41
N ARG A 234 10.00 13.89 5.23
CA ARG A 234 9.05 14.98 5.50
C ARG A 234 8.83 15.11 7.02
N SER A 235 8.05 16.09 7.46
CA SER A 235 7.69 16.30 8.86
C SER A 235 8.89 16.21 9.79
N ASP A 236 9.81 17.16 9.63
CA ASP A 236 11.06 17.27 10.40
C ASP A 236 11.92 16.00 10.37
N GLY A 237 11.86 15.28 9.24
CA GLY A 237 12.62 14.05 9.00
C GLY A 237 12.03 12.81 9.68
N ARG A 238 10.80 12.86 10.17
CA ARG A 238 10.13 11.72 10.85
C ARG A 238 9.11 10.97 9.99
N TYR A 239 8.64 11.54 8.89
CA TYR A 239 7.85 10.83 7.91
C TYR A 239 8.74 10.36 6.76
N VAL A 240 8.72 9.07 6.48
CA VAL A 240 9.52 8.39 5.45
C VAL A 240 8.60 7.94 4.34
N GLN A 241 8.60 8.67 3.24
CA GLN A 241 7.81 8.39 2.06
C GLN A 241 8.60 7.48 1.12
N ILE A 242 8.10 6.26 0.83
CA ILE A 242 8.87 5.20 0.13
C ILE A 242 8.24 4.74 -1.20
N HIS A 243 7.16 5.38 -1.67
CA HIS A 243 6.56 4.99 -2.95
C HIS A 243 7.38 5.54 -4.14
N ASP A 244 8.28 4.73 -4.70
CA ASP A 244 9.02 5.06 -5.93
C ASP A 244 8.46 4.19 -7.10
N PRO A 245 7.70 4.76 -8.05
CA PRO A 245 7.09 3.99 -9.13
C PRO A 245 8.10 3.43 -10.13
N ASP A 246 9.31 3.99 -10.18
CA ASP A 246 10.39 3.58 -11.09
C ASP A 246 11.31 2.52 -10.47
N ARG A 247 11.16 2.22 -9.16
CA ARG A 247 12.03 1.32 -8.41
C ARG A 247 11.21 0.41 -7.48
N TYR A 248 11.74 -0.77 -7.15
CA TYR A 248 11.13 -1.67 -6.17
C TYR A 248 11.79 -1.47 -4.80
N VAL A 249 11.38 -0.40 -4.13
CA VAL A 249 11.94 -0.01 -2.83
C VAL A 249 11.10 -0.56 -1.70
N VAL A 250 11.75 -1.09 -0.66
CA VAL A 250 11.09 -1.55 0.57
C VAL A 250 11.89 -1.09 1.79
N ALA A 251 11.23 -0.95 2.95
CA ALA A 251 11.92 -0.77 4.20
C ALA A 251 11.97 -2.10 4.98
N VAL A 252 13.17 -2.60 5.26
CA VAL A 252 13.41 -3.84 6.01
C VAL A 252 13.85 -3.47 7.41
N LEU A 253 12.89 -3.27 8.29
CA LEU A 253 13.12 -2.81 9.66
C LEU A 253 13.60 -3.96 10.55
N PRO A 254 14.49 -3.70 11.52
CA PRO A 254 14.91 -4.72 12.49
C PRO A 254 13.73 -5.21 13.32
N ALA A 255 13.77 -6.48 13.71
CA ALA A 255 12.79 -7.06 14.61
C ALA A 255 13.21 -6.79 16.07
N GLY A 256 12.28 -6.22 16.83
CA GLY A 256 12.30 -6.20 18.30
C GLY A 256 13.34 -5.33 18.99
N GLY A 257 12.90 -4.21 19.50
CA GLY A 257 13.18 -3.50 20.75
C GLY A 257 14.53 -3.54 21.44
N LEU A 258 15.59 -4.02 20.80
CA LEU A 258 16.92 -3.89 21.38
C LEU A 258 17.44 -2.47 21.13
N PRO A 259 17.92 -1.75 22.16
CA PRO A 259 18.43 -0.38 22.02
C PRO A 259 19.52 -0.22 20.97
N GLU A 260 20.17 -1.32 20.60
CA GLU A 260 21.25 -1.37 19.61
C GLU A 260 20.75 -1.49 18.15
N GLN A 261 19.43 -1.64 17.92
CA GLN A 261 18.84 -1.84 16.60
C GLN A 261 17.93 -0.68 16.20
N GLN A 262 18.43 0.55 16.31
CA GLN A 262 17.73 1.71 15.77
C GLN A 262 17.57 1.58 14.24
N ILE A 263 16.44 2.12 13.74
CA ILE A 263 16.21 2.21 12.30
C ILE A 263 17.25 3.15 11.70
N ASP A 264 17.98 2.63 10.73
CA ASP A 264 18.96 3.36 9.91
C ASP A 264 18.44 3.36 8.46
N LEU A 265 17.95 4.49 8.01
CA LEU A 265 17.28 4.59 6.72
C LEU A 265 18.19 4.23 5.54
N ASP A 266 19.50 4.53 5.62
CA ASP A 266 20.47 4.20 4.56
C ASP A 266 20.74 2.70 4.46
N ARG A 267 20.61 1.98 5.57
CA ARG A 267 20.76 0.52 5.64
C ARG A 267 19.43 -0.20 5.37
N ASP A 268 18.35 0.31 5.94
CA ASP A 268 17.08 -0.41 6.08
C ASP A 268 16.12 -0.15 4.90
N ILE A 269 16.31 0.94 4.15
CA ILE A 269 15.61 1.14 2.88
C ILE A 269 16.44 0.53 1.76
N ARG A 270 15.83 -0.41 1.02
CA ARG A 270 16.52 -1.21 0.01
C ARG A 270 15.74 -1.25 -1.29
N GLU A 271 16.47 -1.24 -2.38
CA GLU A 271 15.93 -1.59 -3.69
C GLU A 271 16.01 -3.11 -3.89
N LEU A 272 14.91 -3.70 -4.29
CA LEU A 272 14.85 -5.12 -4.63
C LEU A 272 15.27 -5.36 -6.07
N ASP A 273 15.90 -6.51 -6.33
CA ASP A 273 16.11 -6.97 -7.68
C ASP A 273 14.77 -7.32 -8.34
N ARG A 274 14.48 -6.66 -9.47
CA ARG A 274 13.24 -6.85 -10.23
C ARG A 274 13.16 -8.21 -10.90
N GLU A 275 14.26 -8.89 -11.10
CA GLU A 275 14.38 -10.16 -11.79
C GLU A 275 14.54 -11.35 -10.83
N ALA A 276 14.74 -11.09 -9.53
CA ALA A 276 14.96 -12.11 -8.52
C ALA A 276 13.88 -13.20 -8.47
N PHE A 277 12.63 -12.85 -8.82
CA PHE A 277 11.52 -13.80 -8.81
C PHE A 277 11.61 -14.85 -9.94
N ARG A 278 12.38 -14.62 -11.00
CA ARG A 278 12.51 -15.58 -12.10
C ARG A 278 13.14 -16.87 -11.62
N GLU A 279 14.08 -16.78 -10.69
CA GLU A 279 14.69 -17.95 -10.05
C GLU A 279 13.65 -18.84 -9.32
N LEU A 280 12.62 -18.22 -8.73
CA LEU A 280 11.54 -18.94 -8.03
C LEU A 280 10.53 -19.64 -8.96
N ILE A 281 10.43 -19.20 -10.23
CA ILE A 281 9.47 -19.73 -11.20
C ILE A 281 10.10 -20.85 -12.02
N ASP A 282 11.41 -20.82 -12.20
CA ASP A 282 12.16 -21.79 -13.01
C ASP A 282 12.55 -23.06 -12.21
N GLU A 283 12.34 -23.10 -10.88
CA GLU A 283 12.45 -24.26 -10.00
C GLU A 283 11.08 -24.98 -9.86
#